data_bfe2c8b79ba8ee323a007a0936bc443e
#
_entry.id   bfe2c8b79ba8ee323a007a0936bc443e
#
_cell.length_a   1.000
_cell.length_b   1.000
_cell.length_c   1.000
_cell.angle_alpha   90.00
_cell.angle_beta   90.00
_cell.angle_gamma   90.00
#
_symmetry.space_group_name_H-M   'P 1'
#
loop_
_entity.id
_entity.type
_entity.pdbx_description
1 polymer ?
#
loop_
_entity_poly.entity_id
_entity_poly.type
_entity_poly.pdbx_seq_one_letter_code
_entity_poly.pdbx_strand_id
1 'polypeptide(L)'
;GISEANIRLVGSHAGVEIGEDGPSQMALEDLAAIRAVHGSIVLYPADASCTARLVGQMADTDGIVYLRTTRGAYPVIYSLAETFPIGGSKVHRGGPHDQVALVGAGVTLHECLAAADELARLGISARVIDAYSVKPIDRQTLIEACRVTGSRLVVAEDHYPEGGLGSAVLEALASASVPALRVAHLAVQGLPTSGKPAELLEAAGISSRHIVAAARHLCLVR
;
A
#
# COMPACT_ATOMS: atom_id res chain seq x y z
N GLY A 1 14.98 18.69 2.78
CA GLY A 1 13.80 19.41 2.26
C GLY A 1 14.07 20.91 2.09
N ILE A 2 14.56 21.57 3.15
CA ILE A 2 14.87 23.03 3.12
C ILE A 2 15.99 23.35 2.13
N SER A 3 16.98 22.49 2.02
CA SER A 3 18.11 22.66 1.10
C SER A 3 17.82 22.20 -0.33
N GLU A 4 16.61 21.75 -0.60
CA GLU A 4 16.21 21.18 -1.91
C GLU A 4 17.21 20.13 -2.43
N ALA A 5 17.68 19.27 -1.52
CA ALA A 5 18.74 18.30 -1.81
C ALA A 5 18.29 17.31 -2.91
N ASN A 6 19.22 16.94 -3.79
CA ASN A 6 18.99 15.95 -4.83
C ASN A 6 19.54 14.58 -4.37
N ILE A 7 18.70 13.81 -3.66
CA ILE A 7 19.10 12.58 -2.95
C ILE A 7 18.19 11.42 -3.32
N ARG A 8 18.79 10.24 -3.54
CA ARG A 8 18.10 8.95 -3.71
C ARG A 8 18.37 8.11 -2.46
N LEU A 9 17.30 7.84 -1.72
CA LEU A 9 17.34 7.01 -0.51
C LEU A 9 16.66 5.68 -0.80
N VAL A 10 17.27 4.58 -0.35
CA VAL A 10 16.67 3.25 -0.44
C VAL A 10 16.71 2.62 0.96
N GLY A 11 15.52 2.32 1.50
CA GLY A 11 15.36 1.55 2.73
C GLY A 11 14.94 0.13 2.40
N SER A 12 15.78 -0.85 2.69
CA SER A 12 15.44 -2.27 2.55
C SER A 12 15.02 -2.86 3.90
N HIS A 13 14.38 -4.04 3.84
CA HIS A 13 14.00 -4.80 5.04
C HIS A 13 12.95 -4.10 5.93
N ALA A 14 12.10 -3.25 5.37
CA ALA A 14 11.08 -2.55 6.13
C ALA A 14 9.81 -3.41 6.31
N GLY A 15 9.10 -3.17 7.41
CA GLY A 15 7.83 -3.82 7.75
C GLY A 15 7.99 -5.02 8.70
N VAL A 16 6.87 -5.51 9.25
CA VAL A 16 6.87 -6.74 10.07
C VAL A 16 7.24 -7.97 9.26
N GLU A 17 7.12 -7.90 7.94
CA GLU A 17 7.51 -8.94 7.00
C GLU A 17 9.00 -9.30 7.08
N ILE A 18 9.85 -8.45 7.65
CA ILE A 18 11.26 -8.79 7.89
C ILE A 18 11.43 -10.05 8.75
N GLY A 19 10.47 -10.34 9.63
CA GLY A 19 10.40 -11.59 10.35
C GLY A 19 11.31 -11.66 11.57
N GLU A 20 12.28 -12.57 11.51
CA GLU A 20 13.11 -12.96 12.65
C GLU A 20 14.02 -11.85 13.17
N ASP A 21 14.40 -10.88 12.34
CA ASP A 21 15.29 -9.78 12.73
C ASP A 21 14.66 -8.86 13.79
N GLY A 22 13.33 -8.83 13.83
CA GLY A 22 12.56 -8.22 14.90
C GLY A 22 12.39 -6.71 14.80
N PRO A 23 11.76 -6.09 15.82
CA PRO A 23 11.23 -4.72 15.76
C PRO A 23 12.28 -3.63 15.58
N SER A 24 13.52 -3.88 15.98
CA SER A 24 14.62 -2.90 15.83
C SER A 24 14.97 -2.59 14.36
N GLN A 25 14.52 -3.41 13.42
CA GLN A 25 14.86 -3.30 12.00
C GLN A 25 13.61 -3.15 11.09
N MET A 26 12.41 -3.10 11.66
CA MET A 26 11.17 -3.05 10.89
C MET A 26 10.89 -1.68 10.24
N ALA A 27 11.45 -0.61 10.77
CA ALA A 27 11.27 0.75 10.23
C ALA A 27 9.80 1.09 9.94
N LEU A 28 8.92 0.84 10.91
CA LEU A 28 7.46 1.02 10.74
C LEU A 28 7.03 2.50 10.70
N GLU A 29 7.96 3.44 10.77
CA GLU A 29 7.77 4.89 10.71
C GLU A 29 8.36 5.52 9.44
N ASP A 30 9.03 4.74 8.60
CA ASP A 30 9.84 5.24 7.48
C ASP A 30 9.01 6.02 6.44
N LEU A 31 7.86 5.48 6.04
CA LEU A 31 6.96 6.16 5.10
C LEU A 31 6.49 7.49 5.68
N ALA A 32 6.07 7.52 6.95
CA ALA A 32 5.61 8.72 7.62
C ALA A 32 6.71 9.78 7.69
N ALA A 33 7.91 9.39 8.11
CA ALA A 33 9.06 10.29 8.26
C ALA A 33 9.42 10.96 6.93
N ILE A 34 9.51 10.18 5.85
CA ILE A 34 9.88 10.75 4.55
C ILE A 34 8.70 11.47 3.88
N ARG A 35 7.45 11.02 4.07
CA ARG A 35 6.28 11.75 3.58
C ARG A 35 6.19 13.16 4.18
N ALA A 36 6.62 13.36 5.42
CA ALA A 36 6.64 14.67 6.07
C ALA A 36 7.67 15.64 5.48
N VAL A 37 8.69 15.15 4.79
CA VAL A 37 9.71 16.01 4.17
C VAL A 37 9.10 16.74 2.96
N HIS A 38 9.26 18.07 2.94
CA HIS A 38 8.76 18.89 1.82
C HIS A 38 9.37 18.45 0.49
N GLY A 39 8.55 18.34 -0.56
CA GLY A 39 8.99 17.99 -1.91
C GLY A 39 9.48 16.55 -2.09
N SER A 40 9.45 15.71 -1.05
CA SER A 40 9.87 14.30 -1.19
C SER A 40 8.90 13.47 -2.04
N ILE A 41 9.46 12.43 -2.66
CA ILE A 41 8.74 11.36 -3.34
C ILE A 41 8.95 10.08 -2.53
N VAL A 42 7.89 9.27 -2.34
CA VAL A 42 7.93 8.03 -1.57
C VAL A 42 7.32 6.90 -2.39
N LEU A 43 8.12 5.87 -2.65
CA LEU A 43 7.79 4.75 -3.52
C LEU A 43 7.88 3.42 -2.74
N TYR A 44 6.91 2.53 -2.95
CA TYR A 44 6.89 1.21 -2.32
C TYR A 44 6.44 0.13 -3.31
N PRO A 45 7.35 -0.39 -4.16
CA PRO A 45 7.04 -1.43 -5.14
C PRO A 45 6.67 -2.76 -4.49
N ALA A 46 5.83 -3.54 -5.18
CA ALA A 46 5.36 -4.83 -4.71
C ALA A 46 6.16 -6.03 -5.27
N ASP A 47 6.92 -5.84 -6.35
CA ASP A 47 7.69 -6.91 -6.97
C ASP A 47 8.99 -6.40 -7.62
N ALA A 48 9.80 -7.35 -8.11
CA ALA A 48 11.09 -7.04 -8.73
C ALA A 48 10.94 -6.22 -10.02
N SER A 49 9.90 -6.44 -10.83
CA SER A 49 9.67 -5.70 -12.08
C SER A 49 9.32 -4.23 -11.79
N CYS A 50 8.41 -4.00 -10.88
CA CYS A 50 8.06 -2.65 -10.41
C CYS A 50 9.28 -1.96 -9.80
N THR A 51 10.03 -2.66 -8.94
CA THR A 51 11.27 -2.13 -8.31
C THR A 51 12.26 -1.68 -9.37
N ALA A 52 12.57 -2.52 -10.36
CA ALA A 52 13.54 -2.19 -11.41
C ALA A 52 13.12 -0.94 -12.20
N ARG A 53 11.83 -0.79 -12.49
CA ARG A 53 11.30 0.37 -13.21
C ARG A 53 11.36 1.65 -12.38
N LEU A 54 10.97 1.56 -11.10
CA LEU A 54 11.00 2.70 -10.19
C LEU A 54 12.42 3.16 -9.86
N VAL A 55 13.39 2.23 -9.72
CA VAL A 55 14.81 2.55 -9.54
C VAL A 55 15.36 3.34 -10.75
N GLY A 56 15.00 2.92 -11.98
CA GLY A 56 15.36 3.70 -13.17
C GLY A 56 14.78 5.12 -13.14
N GLN A 57 13.49 5.25 -12.84
CA GLN A 57 12.85 6.57 -12.76
C GLN A 57 13.42 7.45 -11.65
N MET A 58 13.67 6.89 -10.46
CA MET A 58 14.23 7.69 -9.36
C MET A 58 15.63 8.21 -9.66
N ALA A 59 16.41 7.52 -10.50
CA ALA A 59 17.71 8.00 -10.93
C ALA A 59 17.61 9.30 -11.74
N ASP A 60 16.58 9.41 -12.58
CA ASP A 60 16.33 10.53 -13.48
C ASP A 60 15.41 11.63 -12.88
N THR A 61 14.93 11.43 -11.66
CA THR A 61 13.99 12.36 -10.99
C THR A 61 14.74 13.27 -10.03
N ASP A 62 14.63 14.59 -10.20
CA ASP A 62 15.22 15.55 -9.28
C ASP A 62 14.49 15.59 -7.91
N GLY A 63 15.23 15.99 -6.88
CA GLY A 63 14.72 16.15 -5.52
C GLY A 63 15.03 14.95 -4.62
N ILE A 64 14.25 14.79 -3.56
CA ILE A 64 14.41 13.73 -2.59
C ILE A 64 13.48 12.59 -2.95
N VAL A 65 14.03 11.43 -3.34
CA VAL A 65 13.24 10.24 -3.67
C VAL A 65 13.61 9.12 -2.71
N TYR A 66 12.62 8.56 -2.05
CA TYR A 66 12.75 7.40 -1.18
C TYR A 66 12.04 6.19 -1.78
N LEU A 67 12.74 5.07 -1.84
CA LEU A 67 12.20 3.80 -2.27
C LEU A 67 12.33 2.80 -1.13
N ARG A 68 11.21 2.26 -0.70
CA ARG A 68 11.10 1.23 0.32
C ARG A 68 11.08 -0.16 -0.31
N THR A 69 11.84 -1.11 0.23
CA THR A 69 11.76 -2.51 -0.19
C THR A 69 11.64 -3.46 1.00
N THR A 70 11.13 -4.65 0.75
CA THR A 70 11.02 -5.74 1.72
C THR A 70 12.30 -6.58 1.77
N ARG A 71 12.36 -7.56 2.69
CA ARG A 71 13.43 -8.56 2.77
C ARG A 71 13.10 -9.80 1.94
N GLY A 72 11.85 -10.26 1.99
CA GLY A 72 11.42 -11.51 1.37
C GLY A 72 11.38 -11.46 -0.15
N ALA A 73 11.46 -12.63 -0.76
CA ALA A 73 11.21 -12.82 -2.18
C ALA A 73 9.71 -12.98 -2.42
N TYR A 74 9.14 -12.05 -3.17
CA TYR A 74 7.73 -12.09 -3.57
C TYR A 74 7.56 -12.51 -5.03
N PRO A 75 6.42 -13.11 -5.40
CA PRO A 75 6.13 -13.41 -6.78
C PRO A 75 6.19 -12.17 -7.66
N VAL A 76 6.77 -12.32 -8.85
CA VAL A 76 6.74 -11.27 -9.87
C VAL A 76 5.36 -11.27 -10.50
N ILE A 77 4.61 -10.20 -10.32
CA ILE A 77 3.22 -10.04 -10.78
C ILE A 77 3.09 -9.10 -11.97
N TYR A 78 4.14 -8.35 -12.28
CA TYR A 78 4.18 -7.40 -13.38
C TYR A 78 5.19 -7.80 -14.45
N SER A 79 4.84 -7.53 -15.71
CA SER A 79 5.78 -7.64 -16.82
C SER A 79 6.85 -6.54 -16.75
N LEU A 80 8.08 -6.85 -17.18
CA LEU A 80 9.13 -5.84 -17.38
C LEU A 80 8.77 -4.78 -18.44
N ALA A 81 7.79 -5.03 -19.28
CA ALA A 81 7.32 -4.04 -20.27
C ALA A 81 6.38 -2.98 -19.66
N GLU A 82 5.89 -3.21 -18.44
CA GLU A 82 4.98 -2.27 -17.79
C GLU A 82 5.67 -1.00 -17.32
N THR A 83 4.90 0.09 -17.24
CA THR A 83 5.36 1.39 -16.79
C THR A 83 4.73 1.73 -15.43
N PHE A 84 5.48 2.42 -14.58
CA PHE A 84 5.08 2.80 -13.23
C PHE A 84 5.36 4.28 -13.01
N PRO A 85 4.60 5.21 -13.63
CA PRO A 85 4.86 6.65 -13.48
C PRO A 85 4.76 7.06 -12.00
N ILE A 86 5.70 7.88 -11.54
CA ILE A 86 5.66 8.47 -10.19
C ILE A 86 4.37 9.27 -10.05
N GLY A 87 3.66 9.06 -8.95
CA GLY A 87 2.34 9.63 -8.72
C GLY A 87 1.18 8.79 -9.28
N GLY A 88 1.48 7.66 -9.92
CA GLY A 88 0.49 6.70 -10.40
C GLY A 88 0.23 5.56 -9.43
N SER A 89 -0.71 4.71 -9.82
CA SER A 89 -1.04 3.43 -9.19
C SER A 89 -1.40 2.41 -10.26
N LYS A 90 -1.56 1.15 -9.88
CA LYS A 90 -2.06 0.10 -10.78
C LYS A 90 -3.36 -0.49 -10.25
N VAL A 91 -4.39 -0.52 -11.09
CA VAL A 91 -5.57 -1.36 -10.82
C VAL A 91 -5.25 -2.76 -11.35
N HIS A 92 -4.79 -3.64 -10.45
CA HIS A 92 -4.39 -5.01 -10.80
C HIS A 92 -5.60 -5.89 -11.09
N ARG A 93 -6.69 -5.67 -10.35
CA ARG A 93 -8.02 -6.24 -10.59
C ARG A 93 -9.07 -5.15 -10.52
N GLY A 94 -10.07 -5.23 -11.37
CA GLY A 94 -11.18 -4.30 -11.31
C GLY A 94 -12.25 -4.59 -12.35
N GLY A 95 -13.49 -4.34 -11.97
CA GLY A 95 -14.67 -4.47 -12.81
C GLY A 95 -15.71 -3.40 -12.48
N PRO A 96 -16.76 -3.29 -13.31
CA PRO A 96 -17.78 -2.25 -13.13
C PRO A 96 -18.73 -2.51 -11.94
N HIS A 97 -18.70 -3.71 -11.37
CA HIS A 97 -19.59 -4.15 -10.30
C HIS A 97 -18.84 -4.49 -9.00
N ASP A 98 -17.63 -3.93 -8.83
CA ASP A 98 -16.86 -4.14 -7.61
C ASP A 98 -17.59 -3.56 -6.41
N GLN A 99 -17.59 -4.31 -5.32
CA GLN A 99 -18.32 -3.96 -4.10
C GLN A 99 -17.42 -3.30 -3.05
N VAL A 100 -16.12 -3.49 -3.16
CA VAL A 100 -15.09 -2.95 -2.26
C VAL A 100 -13.77 -2.75 -3.00
N ALA A 101 -13.01 -1.74 -2.61
CA ALA A 101 -11.63 -1.56 -3.08
C ALA A 101 -10.66 -1.99 -1.99
N LEU A 102 -9.65 -2.76 -2.37
CA LEU A 102 -8.51 -3.16 -1.54
C LEU A 102 -7.30 -2.38 -2.01
N VAL A 103 -6.71 -1.58 -1.15
CA VAL A 103 -5.55 -0.75 -1.46
C VAL A 103 -4.37 -1.24 -0.64
N GLY A 104 -3.30 -1.60 -1.33
CA GLY A 104 -2.05 -2.04 -0.71
C GLY A 104 -0.84 -1.48 -1.44
N ALA A 105 0.33 -1.62 -0.86
CA ALA A 105 1.62 -1.31 -1.48
C ALA A 105 2.67 -2.30 -0.95
N GLY A 106 3.66 -2.62 -1.77
CA GLY A 106 4.67 -3.60 -1.38
C GLY A 106 4.06 -4.94 -0.98
N VAL A 107 4.40 -5.46 0.19
CA VAL A 107 3.95 -6.76 0.69
C VAL A 107 2.43 -6.85 0.82
N THR A 108 1.77 -5.78 1.26
CA THR A 108 0.32 -5.82 1.46
C THR A 108 -0.50 -5.87 0.17
N LEU A 109 0.11 -5.56 -0.99
CA LEU A 109 -0.53 -5.83 -2.27
C LEU A 109 -0.75 -7.34 -2.47
N HIS A 110 0.22 -8.18 -2.13
CA HIS A 110 0.10 -9.65 -2.24
C HIS A 110 -1.01 -10.17 -1.32
N GLU A 111 -1.12 -9.62 -0.12
CA GLU A 111 -2.22 -9.93 0.81
C GLU A 111 -3.59 -9.49 0.25
N CYS A 112 -3.65 -8.31 -0.40
CA CYS A 112 -4.85 -7.84 -1.07
C CYS A 112 -5.26 -8.74 -2.25
N LEU A 113 -4.30 -9.24 -3.03
CA LEU A 113 -4.57 -10.17 -4.14
C LEU A 113 -5.13 -11.50 -3.63
N ALA A 114 -4.51 -12.08 -2.59
CA ALA A 114 -5.00 -13.29 -1.94
C ALA A 114 -6.40 -13.09 -1.32
N ALA A 115 -6.63 -11.94 -0.69
CA ALA A 115 -7.94 -11.59 -0.15
C ALA A 115 -9.01 -11.45 -1.24
N ALA A 116 -8.67 -10.87 -2.40
CA ALA A 116 -9.60 -10.74 -3.51
C ALA A 116 -10.00 -12.11 -4.09
N ASP A 117 -9.07 -13.09 -4.13
CA ASP A 117 -9.39 -14.46 -4.52
C ASP A 117 -10.39 -15.12 -3.57
N GLU A 118 -10.21 -14.93 -2.27
CA GLU A 118 -11.14 -15.47 -1.26
C GLU A 118 -12.49 -14.76 -1.30
N LEU A 119 -12.51 -13.44 -1.42
CA LEU A 119 -13.75 -12.66 -1.56
C LEU A 119 -14.54 -13.09 -2.79
N ALA A 120 -13.88 -13.38 -3.91
CA ALA A 120 -14.55 -13.86 -5.12
C ALA A 120 -15.24 -15.22 -4.88
N ARG A 121 -14.63 -16.14 -4.12
CA ARG A 121 -15.28 -17.41 -3.72
C ARG A 121 -16.51 -17.19 -2.83
N LEU A 122 -16.54 -16.08 -2.10
CA LEU A 122 -17.66 -15.67 -1.26
C LEU A 122 -18.71 -14.82 -2.02
N GLY A 123 -18.54 -14.63 -3.33
CA GLY A 123 -19.45 -13.83 -4.16
C GLY A 123 -19.29 -12.32 -4.02
N ILE A 124 -18.17 -11.85 -3.46
CA ILE A 124 -17.85 -10.42 -3.31
C ILE A 124 -16.79 -10.05 -4.35
N SER A 125 -17.15 -9.18 -5.30
CA SER A 125 -16.20 -8.63 -6.25
C SER A 125 -15.38 -7.52 -5.62
N ALA A 126 -14.07 -7.62 -5.71
CA ALA A 126 -13.14 -6.66 -5.13
C ALA A 126 -12.19 -6.08 -6.18
N ARG A 127 -12.04 -4.75 -6.18
CA ARG A 127 -10.99 -4.05 -6.92
C ARG A 127 -9.70 -4.07 -6.09
N VAL A 128 -8.56 -4.36 -6.72
CA VAL A 128 -7.25 -4.35 -6.06
C VAL A 128 -6.39 -3.27 -6.68
N ILE A 129 -5.90 -2.36 -5.84
CA ILE A 129 -5.07 -1.22 -6.24
C ILE A 129 -3.71 -1.34 -5.59
N ASP A 130 -2.67 -1.36 -6.44
CA ASP A 130 -1.29 -1.18 -6.02
C ASP A 130 -0.96 0.31 -5.97
N ALA A 131 -0.84 0.84 -4.78
CA ALA A 131 -0.46 2.23 -4.52
C ALA A 131 1.07 2.37 -4.38
N TYR A 132 1.84 1.86 -5.35
CA TYR A 132 3.30 1.86 -5.35
C TYR A 132 3.91 3.26 -5.20
N SER A 133 3.20 4.32 -5.58
CA SER A 133 3.54 5.72 -5.28
C SER A 133 2.72 6.20 -4.09
N VAL A 134 3.35 6.23 -2.91
CA VAL A 134 2.72 6.67 -1.67
C VAL A 134 2.71 8.20 -1.58
N LYS A 135 3.71 8.86 -2.17
CA LYS A 135 3.79 10.31 -2.32
C LYS A 135 4.55 10.67 -3.61
N PRO A 136 3.92 11.41 -4.55
CA PRO A 136 2.51 11.76 -4.55
C PRO A 136 1.63 10.52 -4.73
N ILE A 137 0.43 10.53 -4.14
CA ILE A 137 -0.51 9.43 -4.29
C ILE A 137 -1.44 9.66 -5.47
N ASP A 138 -1.87 8.60 -6.15
CA ASP A 138 -2.81 8.63 -7.25
C ASP A 138 -4.24 8.88 -6.76
N ARG A 139 -4.55 10.15 -6.55
CA ARG A 139 -5.87 10.60 -6.13
C ARG A 139 -6.98 10.21 -7.10
N GLN A 140 -6.70 10.26 -8.41
CA GLN A 140 -7.73 10.00 -9.43
C GLN A 140 -8.21 8.55 -9.39
N THR A 141 -7.28 7.60 -9.30
CA THR A 141 -7.62 6.17 -9.18
C THR A 141 -8.40 5.87 -7.89
N LEU A 142 -8.05 6.52 -6.79
CA LEU A 142 -8.76 6.35 -5.51
C LEU A 142 -10.20 6.89 -5.57
N ILE A 143 -10.42 8.06 -6.18
CA ILE A 143 -11.76 8.63 -6.38
C ILE A 143 -12.61 7.70 -7.27
N GLU A 144 -12.04 7.21 -8.36
CA GLU A 144 -12.77 6.29 -9.25
C GLU A 144 -13.08 4.97 -8.54
N ALA A 145 -12.18 4.46 -7.70
CA ALA A 145 -12.44 3.30 -6.88
C ALA A 145 -13.63 3.53 -5.93
N CYS A 146 -13.68 4.67 -5.26
CA CYS A 146 -14.82 5.05 -4.43
C CYS A 146 -16.13 5.10 -5.22
N ARG A 147 -16.09 5.69 -6.41
CA ARG A 147 -17.27 5.79 -7.29
C ARG A 147 -17.82 4.41 -7.66
N VAL A 148 -16.94 3.47 -8.01
CA VAL A 148 -17.35 2.12 -8.43
C VAL A 148 -17.83 1.29 -7.24
N THR A 149 -17.17 1.39 -6.08
CA THR A 149 -17.41 0.50 -4.92
C THR A 149 -18.42 1.06 -3.91
N GLY A 150 -19.07 2.17 -4.21
CA GLY A 150 -19.94 2.84 -3.25
C GLY A 150 -19.18 3.34 -2.02
N SER A 151 -17.97 3.86 -2.23
CA SER A 151 -17.09 4.45 -1.22
C SER A 151 -16.63 3.48 -0.12
N ARG A 152 -16.49 2.19 -0.44
CA ARG A 152 -16.01 1.15 0.48
C ARG A 152 -14.56 0.82 0.15
N LEU A 153 -13.64 1.08 1.08
CA LEU A 153 -12.22 0.80 0.92
C LEU A 153 -11.67 0.03 2.13
N VAL A 154 -10.82 -0.94 1.86
CA VAL A 154 -9.88 -1.50 2.84
C VAL A 154 -8.49 -1.05 2.42
N VAL A 155 -7.78 -0.36 3.31
CA VAL A 155 -6.38 0.00 3.11
C VAL A 155 -5.55 -0.86 4.04
N ALA A 156 -4.62 -1.63 3.50
CA ALA A 156 -3.71 -2.47 4.28
C ALA A 156 -2.28 -2.00 4.10
N GLU A 157 -1.59 -1.76 5.21
CA GLU A 157 -0.20 -1.32 5.19
C GLU A 157 0.66 -2.02 6.23
N ASP A 158 1.87 -2.37 5.83
CA ASP A 158 2.92 -2.89 6.72
C ASP A 158 3.75 -1.73 7.29
N HIS A 159 3.09 -0.92 8.11
CA HIS A 159 3.56 0.32 8.70
C HIS A 159 2.64 0.67 9.88
N TYR A 160 3.04 1.56 10.76
CA TYR A 160 2.14 2.13 11.76
C TYR A 160 1.04 2.97 11.09
N PRO A 161 -0.15 3.14 11.73
CA PRO A 161 -1.26 3.87 11.10
C PRO A 161 -0.98 5.35 10.86
N GLU A 162 -0.04 5.94 11.65
CA GLU A 162 0.26 7.36 11.57
C GLU A 162 1.16 7.68 10.37
N GLY A 163 0.67 8.51 9.47
CA GLY A 163 1.45 9.09 8.37
C GLY A 163 1.83 8.14 7.24
N GLY A 164 1.43 6.86 7.27
CA GLY A 164 1.72 5.87 6.24
C GLY A 164 0.79 5.95 5.01
N LEU A 165 0.59 4.80 4.35
CA LEU A 165 -0.27 4.68 3.16
C LEU A 165 -1.72 5.03 3.48
N GLY A 166 -2.27 4.54 4.59
CA GLY A 166 -3.65 4.82 4.98
C GLY A 166 -3.90 6.31 5.17
N SER A 167 -2.98 7.02 5.81
CA SER A 167 -3.03 8.48 5.94
C SER A 167 -3.02 9.16 4.57
N ALA A 168 -2.16 8.73 3.64
CA ALA A 168 -2.09 9.29 2.28
C ALA A 168 -3.40 9.11 1.51
N VAL A 169 -4.02 7.93 1.61
CA VAL A 169 -5.32 7.63 1.00
C VAL A 169 -6.42 8.51 1.59
N LEU A 170 -6.48 8.63 2.92
CA LEU A 170 -7.49 9.44 3.60
C LEU A 170 -7.35 10.93 3.27
N GLU A 171 -6.14 11.48 3.24
CA GLU A 171 -5.84 12.85 2.84
C GLU A 171 -6.31 13.14 1.40
N ALA A 172 -6.03 12.22 0.48
CA ALA A 172 -6.45 12.34 -0.92
C ALA A 172 -7.98 12.35 -1.07
N LEU A 173 -8.69 11.48 -0.35
CA LEU A 173 -10.14 11.34 -0.44
C LEU A 173 -10.88 12.43 0.34
N ALA A 174 -10.36 12.89 1.47
CA ALA A 174 -10.92 13.99 2.24
C ALA A 174 -10.96 15.27 1.40
N SER A 175 -9.88 15.56 0.66
CA SER A 175 -9.83 16.73 -0.24
C SER A 175 -10.73 16.59 -1.48
N ALA A 176 -11.22 15.38 -1.78
CA ALA A 176 -12.12 15.10 -2.90
C ALA A 176 -13.61 15.18 -2.51
N SER A 177 -13.92 15.36 -1.22
CA SER A 177 -15.29 15.36 -0.71
C SER A 177 -16.09 14.12 -1.11
N VAL A 178 -15.47 12.93 -1.02
CA VAL A 178 -16.13 11.66 -1.36
C VAL A 178 -17.29 11.40 -0.41
N PRO A 179 -18.54 11.25 -0.91
CA PRO A 179 -19.69 11.04 -0.05
C PRO A 179 -19.69 9.66 0.60
N ALA A 180 -20.19 9.59 1.84
CA ALA A 180 -20.39 8.34 2.58
C ALA A 180 -19.15 7.42 2.60
N LEU A 181 -17.96 8.01 2.68
CA LEU A 181 -16.69 7.27 2.70
C LEU A 181 -16.64 6.30 3.88
N ARG A 182 -16.42 5.04 3.60
CA ARG A 182 -16.25 3.96 4.58
C ARG A 182 -14.89 3.30 4.36
N VAL A 183 -13.99 3.46 5.31
CA VAL A 183 -12.63 2.93 5.24
C VAL A 183 -12.35 2.01 6.42
N ALA A 184 -11.87 0.81 6.14
CA ALA A 184 -11.19 -0.02 7.11
C ALA A 184 -9.68 0.15 6.87
N HIS A 185 -8.99 0.72 7.84
CA HIS A 185 -7.55 0.91 7.80
C HIS A 185 -6.88 -0.16 8.65
N LEU A 186 -6.18 -1.08 8.00
CA LEU A 186 -5.43 -2.17 8.62
C LEU A 186 -3.94 -1.80 8.58
N ALA A 187 -3.36 -1.64 9.75
CA ALA A 187 -1.99 -1.22 9.96
C ALA A 187 -1.41 -1.91 11.19
N VAL A 188 -0.10 -1.93 11.32
CA VAL A 188 0.58 -2.52 12.47
C VAL A 188 0.22 -1.76 13.75
N GLN A 189 -0.24 -2.48 14.76
CA GLN A 189 -0.62 -1.90 16.05
C GLN A 189 0.38 -2.32 17.14
N GLY A 190 0.84 -1.33 17.92
CA GLY A 190 1.78 -1.58 19.01
C GLY A 190 3.17 -2.04 18.54
N LEU A 191 4.00 -2.48 19.48
CA LEU A 191 5.36 -2.93 19.20
C LEU A 191 5.34 -4.42 18.78
N PRO A 192 5.77 -4.75 17.55
CA PRO A 192 5.83 -6.13 17.09
C PRO A 192 6.91 -6.94 17.82
N THR A 193 6.88 -8.26 17.63
CA THR A 193 7.91 -9.18 18.10
C THR A 193 8.68 -9.79 16.92
N SER A 194 9.67 -10.63 17.18
CA SER A 194 10.31 -11.47 16.16
C SER A 194 9.47 -12.72 15.91
N GLY A 195 9.48 -13.21 14.68
CA GLY A 195 8.72 -14.41 14.29
C GLY A 195 8.88 -14.70 12.79
N LYS A 196 8.10 -15.63 12.28
CA LYS A 196 8.05 -15.84 10.82
C LYS A 196 7.24 -14.74 10.15
N PRO A 197 7.61 -14.31 8.92
CA PRO A 197 6.90 -13.25 8.20
C PRO A 197 5.37 -13.40 8.19
N ALA A 198 4.86 -14.58 7.81
CA ALA A 198 3.42 -14.83 7.75
C ALA A 198 2.73 -14.76 9.13
N GLU A 199 3.40 -15.22 10.19
CA GLU A 199 2.88 -15.15 11.56
C GLU A 199 2.82 -13.69 12.04
N LEU A 200 3.77 -12.86 11.64
CA LEU A 200 3.80 -11.45 12.00
C LEU A 200 2.77 -10.62 11.23
N LEU A 201 2.57 -10.87 9.92
CA LEU A 201 1.48 -10.27 9.15
C LEU A 201 0.11 -10.61 9.74
N GLU A 202 -0.07 -11.87 10.19
CA GLU A 202 -1.28 -12.32 10.86
C GLU A 202 -1.47 -11.63 12.23
N ALA A 203 -0.42 -11.60 13.06
CA ALA A 203 -0.45 -10.98 14.38
C ALA A 203 -0.65 -9.45 14.30
N ALA A 204 -0.12 -8.80 13.27
CA ALA A 204 -0.30 -7.38 13.02
C ALA A 204 -1.71 -7.03 12.47
N GLY A 205 -2.53 -8.03 12.13
CA GLY A 205 -3.88 -7.78 11.61
C GLY A 205 -3.92 -7.28 10.16
N ILE A 206 -2.87 -7.50 9.37
CA ILE A 206 -2.74 -7.02 7.99
C ILE A 206 -2.66 -8.15 6.95
N SER A 207 -2.86 -9.40 7.38
CA SER A 207 -2.90 -10.57 6.49
C SER A 207 -4.17 -10.57 5.62
N SER A 208 -4.16 -11.38 4.56
CA SER A 208 -5.32 -11.57 3.66
C SER A 208 -6.61 -11.93 4.41
N ARG A 209 -6.53 -12.73 5.48
CA ARG A 209 -7.67 -13.08 6.33
C ARG A 209 -8.30 -11.84 6.97
N HIS A 210 -7.51 -10.91 7.47
CA HIS A 210 -8.00 -9.68 8.08
C HIS A 210 -8.60 -8.74 7.03
N ILE A 211 -8.00 -8.67 5.85
CA ILE A 211 -8.51 -7.90 4.71
C ILE A 211 -9.89 -8.45 4.28
N VAL A 212 -10.04 -9.78 4.18
CA VAL A 212 -11.34 -10.43 3.88
C VAL A 212 -12.38 -10.07 4.94
N ALA A 213 -12.04 -10.17 6.22
CA ALA A 213 -12.96 -9.86 7.31
C ALA A 213 -13.43 -8.39 7.26
N ALA A 214 -12.50 -7.45 7.06
CA ALA A 214 -12.78 -6.02 6.94
C ALA A 214 -13.65 -5.72 5.70
N ALA A 215 -13.33 -6.29 4.55
CA ALA A 215 -14.10 -6.11 3.32
C ALA A 215 -15.53 -6.63 3.44
N ARG A 216 -15.72 -7.81 4.03
CA ARG A 216 -17.05 -8.38 4.31
C ARG A 216 -17.86 -7.47 5.22
N HIS A 217 -17.24 -6.96 6.29
CA HIS A 217 -17.92 -6.03 7.21
C HIS A 217 -18.40 -4.78 6.47
N LEU A 218 -17.56 -4.15 5.65
CA LEU A 218 -17.94 -2.98 4.86
C LEU A 218 -19.06 -3.26 3.85
N CYS A 219 -19.14 -4.48 3.30
CA CYS A 219 -20.19 -4.86 2.36
C CYS A 219 -21.52 -5.18 3.03
N LEU A 220 -21.53 -5.64 4.29
CA LEU A 220 -22.73 -6.02 5.04
C LEU A 220 -23.41 -4.83 5.73
N VAL A 221 -22.64 -3.84 6.16
CA VAL A 221 -23.19 -2.63 6.80
C VAL A 221 -23.78 -1.74 5.72
N ARG A 222 -25.09 -1.46 5.83
CA ARG A 222 -25.83 -0.53 4.93
C ARG A 222 -25.70 0.91 5.38
#